data_c8117a4b15c8821aad040c8e3bd83c64
#
_entry.id   c8117a4b15c8821aad040c8e3bd83c64
#
_cell.length_a   1.000
_cell.length_b   1.000
_cell.length_c   1.000
_cell.angle_alpha   90.00
_cell.angle_beta   90.00
_cell.angle_gamma   90.00
#
_symmetry.space_group_name_H-M   'P 1'
#
loop_
_entity.id
_entity.type
_entity.pdbx_description
1 polymer ?
#
loop_
_entity_poly.entity_id
_entity_poly.type
_entity_poly.pdbx_seq_one_letter_code
_entity_poly.pdbx_strand_id
1 'polypeptide(L)'
;MGTITKRGELQWQAKVRRRGFPAQSRTFSYKEDAERWVRAMERELETTGFIDRREAERNTLADILLRYEKEVTPHKKSAAMESTKIKVLLKDAALTQIKISALNSSIVAAWRDRRLKQVSGATVNREIDVLSAAINHARREWGIHIENPVPLVRRPEKAKARDRRFTDEEMAYLLAALAGVERQTDGAFSKGARNPWLQPLVELAVETAMRRGELLSLRWEYVNLARQTAFLPDTKNGDSRMVPLSRKAVAILQGLQSLAGIDDVFEGPVFPTTAMALRKGFNRALERAQQQYKEDCRAIGKRPVRGFLDDVHFHDTRHEAASRLSEKLSNVLELSAVTGHKDLRMLKRYYHPRAEDLAKKLG
;
A
#
# COMPACT_ATOMS: atom_id res chain seq x y z
N MET A 1 40.48 -30.15 -12.35
CA MET A 1 41.37 -29.92 -13.49
C MET A 1 40.52 -29.64 -14.73
N GLY A 2 40.85 -28.56 -15.43
CA GLY A 2 40.21 -28.18 -16.67
C GLY A 2 40.79 -28.91 -17.86
N THR A 3 39.95 -29.32 -18.79
CA THR A 3 40.34 -29.91 -20.08
C THR A 3 39.83 -29.03 -21.20
N ILE A 4 40.67 -28.85 -22.24
CA ILE A 4 40.32 -28.09 -23.42
C ILE A 4 40.46 -29.01 -24.64
N THR A 5 39.37 -29.13 -25.40
CA THR A 5 39.29 -30.03 -26.56
C THR A 5 38.86 -29.26 -27.79
N LYS A 6 39.56 -29.40 -28.91
CA LYS A 6 39.16 -28.84 -30.23
C LYS A 6 38.00 -29.67 -30.75
N ARG A 7 36.89 -29.03 -31.09
CA ARG A 7 35.66 -29.66 -31.64
C ARG A 7 35.39 -29.32 -33.09
N GLY A 8 36.08 -28.34 -33.66
CA GLY A 8 36.00 -27.91 -35.03
C GLY A 8 37.08 -26.87 -35.36
N GLU A 9 37.11 -26.33 -36.60
CA GLU A 9 38.17 -25.40 -37.02
C GLU A 9 38.28 -24.18 -36.11
N LEU A 10 37.13 -23.61 -35.69
CA LEU A 10 37.01 -22.45 -34.78
C LEU A 10 36.21 -22.76 -33.52
N GLN A 11 36.29 -23.99 -33.02
CA GLN A 11 35.55 -24.37 -31.82
C GLN A 11 36.44 -25.11 -30.79
N TRP A 12 36.60 -24.48 -29.64
CA TRP A 12 37.33 -25.01 -28.50
C TRP A 12 36.41 -25.19 -27.33
N GLN A 13 36.18 -26.46 -26.91
CA GLN A 13 35.41 -26.79 -25.74
C GLN A 13 36.33 -26.85 -24.51
N ALA A 14 36.07 -25.95 -23.56
CA ALA A 14 36.69 -26.01 -22.22
C ALA A 14 35.76 -26.72 -21.26
N LYS A 15 36.31 -27.61 -20.41
CA LYS A 15 35.55 -28.33 -19.38
C LYS A 15 36.36 -28.38 -18.10
N VAL A 16 35.75 -27.91 -16.99
CA VAL A 16 36.31 -27.95 -15.65
C VAL A 16 35.50 -28.94 -14.81
N ARG A 17 36.22 -29.89 -14.18
CA ARG A 17 35.62 -30.88 -13.28
C ARG A 17 36.35 -30.84 -11.95
N ARG A 18 35.61 -30.83 -10.84
CA ARG A 18 36.14 -30.97 -9.47
C ARG A 18 35.21 -31.87 -8.68
N ARG A 19 35.81 -32.75 -7.85
CA ARG A 19 35.03 -33.68 -7.00
C ARG A 19 34.11 -32.89 -6.07
N GLY A 20 32.83 -33.25 -6.06
CA GLY A 20 31.80 -32.56 -5.26
C GLY A 20 31.13 -31.38 -5.96
N PHE A 21 31.51 -31.06 -7.20
CA PHE A 21 30.90 -29.95 -7.97
C PHE A 21 30.44 -30.42 -9.35
N PRO A 22 29.35 -29.86 -9.89
CA PRO A 22 28.89 -30.14 -11.24
C PRO A 22 29.95 -29.72 -12.27
N ALA A 23 30.16 -30.56 -13.30
CA ALA A 23 31.07 -30.22 -14.38
C ALA A 23 30.61 -29.00 -15.15
N GLN A 24 31.52 -28.04 -15.35
CA GLN A 24 31.28 -26.84 -16.18
C GLN A 24 31.91 -27.03 -17.55
N SER A 25 31.20 -26.63 -18.62
CA SER A 25 31.74 -26.64 -19.97
C SER A 25 31.26 -25.43 -20.75
N ARG A 26 32.16 -24.83 -21.56
CA ARG A 26 31.88 -23.71 -22.43
C ARG A 26 32.67 -23.84 -23.72
N THR A 27 32.09 -23.36 -24.84
CA THR A 27 32.73 -23.39 -26.15
C THR A 27 33.22 -21.99 -26.52
N PHE A 28 34.40 -21.90 -27.09
CA PHE A 28 35.06 -20.66 -27.50
C PHE A 28 35.57 -20.77 -28.94
N SER A 29 35.66 -19.63 -29.61
CA SER A 29 36.23 -19.55 -30.95
C SER A 29 37.76 -19.63 -30.96
N TYR A 30 38.40 -19.18 -29.89
CA TYR A 30 39.88 -19.18 -29.74
C TYR A 30 40.29 -19.99 -28.52
N LYS A 31 41.44 -20.69 -28.66
CA LYS A 31 42.04 -21.53 -27.61
C LYS A 31 42.42 -20.71 -26.39
N GLU A 32 42.97 -19.55 -26.59
CA GLU A 32 43.37 -18.62 -25.52
C GLU A 32 42.21 -18.16 -24.62
N ASP A 33 41.02 -17.96 -25.19
CA ASP A 33 39.82 -17.61 -24.43
C ASP A 33 39.36 -18.80 -23.60
N ALA A 34 39.45 -20.01 -24.13
CA ALA A 34 39.17 -21.23 -23.41
C ALA A 34 40.14 -21.42 -22.23
N GLU A 35 41.45 -21.17 -22.43
CA GLU A 35 42.47 -21.25 -21.37
C GLU A 35 42.25 -20.18 -20.28
N ARG A 36 41.95 -18.96 -20.66
CA ARG A 36 41.61 -17.89 -19.71
C ARG A 36 40.37 -18.24 -18.86
N TRP A 37 39.37 -18.79 -19.51
CA TRP A 37 38.16 -19.21 -18.80
C TRP A 37 38.43 -20.36 -17.83
N VAL A 38 39.22 -21.38 -18.21
CA VAL A 38 39.61 -22.48 -17.32
C VAL A 38 40.33 -21.96 -16.10
N ARG A 39 41.36 -21.12 -16.29
CA ARG A 39 42.12 -20.53 -15.17
C ARG A 39 41.26 -19.69 -14.24
N ALA A 40 40.33 -18.88 -14.78
CA ALA A 40 39.40 -18.10 -14.00
C ALA A 40 38.45 -19.00 -13.16
N MET A 41 37.95 -20.07 -13.79
CA MET A 41 37.03 -21.03 -13.14
C MET A 41 37.74 -21.85 -12.04
N GLU A 42 38.96 -22.29 -12.27
CA GLU A 42 39.76 -23.00 -11.28
C GLU A 42 40.08 -22.10 -10.08
N ARG A 43 40.44 -20.84 -10.31
CA ARG A 43 40.71 -19.85 -9.27
C ARG A 43 39.44 -19.54 -8.46
N GLU A 44 38.27 -19.41 -9.13
CA GLU A 44 36.97 -19.20 -8.47
C GLU A 44 36.63 -20.39 -7.56
N LEU A 45 36.82 -21.62 -8.07
CA LEU A 45 36.63 -22.87 -7.28
C LEU A 45 37.55 -22.99 -6.07
N GLU A 46 38.77 -22.41 -6.12
CA GLU A 46 39.72 -22.41 -5.03
C GLU A 46 39.42 -21.36 -3.96
N THR A 47 38.94 -20.18 -4.37
CA THR A 47 38.81 -19.03 -3.47
C THR A 47 37.42 -18.90 -2.86
N THR A 48 36.37 -19.09 -3.65
CA THR A 48 34.97 -18.80 -3.24
C THR A 48 34.06 -20.02 -3.25
N GLY A 49 34.54 -21.18 -3.71
CA GLY A 49 33.70 -22.34 -3.98
C GLY A 49 32.97 -22.26 -5.32
N PHE A 50 32.20 -23.31 -5.62
CA PHE A 50 31.47 -23.39 -6.88
C PHE A 50 30.23 -22.47 -6.86
N ILE A 51 30.19 -21.53 -7.80
CA ILE A 51 29.01 -20.69 -8.07
C ILE A 51 28.30 -21.22 -9.30
N ASP A 52 27.12 -21.80 -9.12
CA ASP A 52 26.31 -22.27 -10.25
C ASP A 52 25.55 -21.08 -10.89
N ARG A 53 26.05 -20.66 -12.06
CA ARG A 53 25.43 -19.56 -12.82
C ARG A 53 24.45 -20.03 -13.88
N ARG A 54 24.27 -21.34 -14.08
CA ARG A 54 23.45 -21.90 -15.16
C ARG A 54 22.01 -21.42 -15.08
N GLU A 55 21.41 -21.42 -13.90
CA GLU A 55 20.05 -20.92 -13.71
C GLU A 55 19.94 -19.41 -14.02
N ALA A 56 20.94 -18.61 -13.64
CA ALA A 56 20.97 -17.17 -13.95
C ALA A 56 21.16 -16.89 -15.44
N GLU A 57 21.91 -17.72 -16.16
CA GLU A 57 22.11 -17.60 -17.60
C GLU A 57 20.91 -18.15 -18.41
N ARG A 58 20.16 -19.10 -17.86
CA ARG A 58 19.01 -19.72 -18.52
C ARG A 58 17.74 -18.90 -18.40
N ASN A 59 17.45 -18.41 -17.20
CA ASN A 59 16.20 -17.71 -16.91
C ASN A 59 16.28 -16.22 -17.25
N THR A 60 15.18 -15.69 -17.76
CA THR A 60 14.96 -14.24 -17.91
C THR A 60 14.36 -13.65 -16.64
N LEU A 61 14.34 -12.32 -16.53
CA LEU A 61 13.61 -11.67 -15.43
C LEU A 61 12.12 -11.98 -15.49
N ALA A 62 11.53 -12.17 -16.68
CA ALA A 62 10.14 -12.60 -16.83
C ALA A 62 9.89 -13.96 -16.16
N ASP A 63 10.79 -14.94 -16.38
CA ASP A 63 10.66 -16.27 -15.77
C ASP A 63 10.68 -16.19 -14.25
N ILE A 64 11.56 -15.37 -13.69
CA ILE A 64 11.61 -15.11 -12.23
C ILE A 64 10.32 -14.48 -11.71
N LEU A 65 9.80 -13.45 -12.38
CA LEU A 65 8.58 -12.78 -11.97
C LEU A 65 7.35 -13.69 -12.05
N LEU A 66 7.23 -14.49 -13.10
CA LEU A 66 6.13 -15.46 -13.28
C LEU A 66 6.18 -16.56 -12.23
N ARG A 67 7.36 -17.10 -11.95
CA ARG A 67 7.55 -18.09 -10.90
C ARG A 67 7.20 -17.52 -9.53
N TYR A 68 7.64 -16.28 -9.23
CA TYR A 68 7.35 -15.59 -8.00
C TYR A 68 5.84 -15.30 -7.84
N GLU A 69 5.16 -14.88 -8.93
CA GLU A 69 3.70 -14.70 -8.93
C GLU A 69 2.97 -15.99 -8.59
N LYS A 70 3.46 -17.13 -9.10
CA LYS A 70 2.83 -18.45 -8.90
C LYS A 70 3.11 -19.03 -7.50
N GLU A 71 4.34 -18.96 -7.03
CA GLU A 71 4.78 -19.69 -5.83
C GLU A 71 4.72 -18.85 -4.54
N VAL A 72 4.90 -17.54 -4.64
CA VAL A 72 5.08 -16.66 -3.45
C VAL A 72 3.92 -15.72 -3.24
N THR A 73 3.47 -15.07 -4.31
CA THR A 73 2.42 -14.04 -4.23
C THR A 73 1.11 -14.55 -3.60
N PRO A 74 0.61 -15.77 -3.87
CA PRO A 74 -0.67 -16.25 -3.32
C PRO A 74 -0.72 -16.31 -1.78
N HIS A 75 0.43 -16.48 -1.13
CA HIS A 75 0.53 -16.57 0.32
C HIS A 75 0.55 -15.22 1.04
N LYS A 76 0.40 -14.10 0.31
CA LYS A 76 0.43 -12.74 0.86
C LYS A 76 -0.95 -12.12 1.00
N LYS A 77 -1.18 -11.39 2.06
CA LYS A 77 -2.42 -10.58 2.23
C LYS A 77 -2.67 -9.60 1.07
N SER A 78 -1.63 -9.17 0.36
CA SER A 78 -1.69 -8.24 -0.79
C SER A 78 -1.59 -8.92 -2.15
N ALA A 79 -1.87 -10.22 -2.26
CA ALA A 79 -1.67 -11.04 -3.47
C ALA A 79 -2.20 -10.38 -4.75
N ALA A 80 -3.47 -9.95 -4.76
CA ALA A 80 -4.09 -9.34 -5.94
C ALA A 80 -3.39 -8.05 -6.40
N MET A 81 -2.95 -7.22 -5.43
CA MET A 81 -2.23 -5.98 -5.76
C MET A 81 -0.80 -6.25 -6.24
N GLU A 82 -0.14 -7.25 -5.69
CA GLU A 82 1.22 -7.65 -6.11
C GLU A 82 1.18 -8.25 -7.51
N SER A 83 0.24 -9.18 -7.78
CA SER A 83 0.00 -9.74 -9.12
C SER A 83 -0.25 -8.65 -10.17
N THR A 84 -1.06 -7.64 -9.85
CA THR A 84 -1.28 -6.50 -10.76
C THR A 84 0.03 -5.78 -11.10
N LYS A 85 0.92 -5.59 -10.12
CA LYS A 85 2.23 -4.93 -10.35
C LYS A 85 3.17 -5.82 -11.17
N ILE A 86 3.19 -7.13 -10.90
CA ILE A 86 3.97 -8.10 -11.69
C ILE A 86 3.53 -8.06 -13.15
N LYS A 87 2.21 -8.08 -13.42
CA LYS A 87 1.67 -7.95 -14.78
C LYS A 87 2.07 -6.64 -15.46
N VAL A 88 2.19 -5.54 -14.70
CA VAL A 88 2.68 -4.27 -15.23
C VAL A 88 4.17 -4.35 -15.57
N LEU A 89 5.00 -4.94 -14.70
CA LEU A 89 6.42 -5.16 -14.98
C LEU A 89 6.62 -6.03 -16.23
N LEU A 90 5.85 -7.10 -16.38
CA LEU A 90 5.93 -8.03 -17.52
C LEU A 90 5.61 -7.39 -18.87
N LYS A 91 4.91 -6.24 -18.89
CA LYS A 91 4.64 -5.50 -20.14
C LYS A 91 5.88 -4.79 -20.71
N ASP A 92 6.90 -4.55 -19.91
CA ASP A 92 8.15 -3.93 -20.38
C ASP A 92 9.15 -5.01 -20.80
N ALA A 93 9.11 -5.39 -22.08
CA ALA A 93 10.00 -6.42 -22.63
C ALA A 93 11.48 -6.03 -22.52
N ALA A 94 11.81 -4.74 -22.63
CA ALA A 94 13.19 -4.25 -22.50
C ALA A 94 13.77 -4.47 -21.07
N LEU A 95 12.91 -4.60 -20.06
CA LEU A 95 13.30 -4.99 -18.72
C LEU A 95 13.28 -6.52 -18.54
N THR A 96 12.21 -7.18 -18.98
CA THR A 96 11.88 -8.53 -18.53
C THR A 96 12.43 -9.65 -19.39
N GLN A 97 12.74 -9.39 -20.67
CA GLN A 97 13.34 -10.40 -21.57
C GLN A 97 14.87 -10.54 -21.41
N ILE A 98 15.46 -9.79 -20.49
CA ILE A 98 16.90 -9.87 -20.22
C ILE A 98 17.19 -11.09 -19.37
N LYS A 99 18.27 -11.81 -19.68
CA LYS A 99 18.79 -12.87 -18.84
C LYS A 99 19.15 -12.32 -17.48
N ILE A 100 18.76 -13.02 -16.40
CA ILE A 100 18.95 -12.51 -15.05
C ILE A 100 20.43 -12.31 -14.71
N SER A 101 21.33 -13.06 -15.33
CA SER A 101 22.79 -12.88 -15.24
C SER A 101 23.28 -11.57 -15.84
N ALA A 102 22.55 -10.97 -16.75
CA ALA A 102 22.87 -9.69 -17.40
C ALA A 102 22.13 -8.50 -16.79
N LEU A 103 21.23 -8.73 -15.85
CA LEU A 103 20.47 -7.68 -15.19
C LEU A 103 21.39 -6.80 -14.33
N ASN A 104 21.35 -5.49 -14.59
CA ASN A 104 22.18 -4.51 -13.88
C ASN A 104 21.39 -3.24 -13.52
N SER A 105 22.01 -2.33 -12.76
CA SER A 105 21.38 -1.10 -12.31
C SER A 105 20.99 -0.15 -13.42
N SER A 106 21.74 -0.11 -14.52
CA SER A 106 21.44 0.75 -15.68
C SER A 106 20.13 0.35 -16.35
N ILE A 107 19.88 -0.95 -16.52
CA ILE A 107 18.65 -1.49 -17.11
C ILE A 107 17.44 -1.16 -16.22
N VAL A 108 17.56 -1.34 -14.92
CA VAL A 108 16.48 -1.00 -13.96
C VAL A 108 16.25 0.51 -13.92
N ALA A 109 17.30 1.33 -13.98
CA ALA A 109 17.18 2.78 -14.04
C ALA A 109 16.48 3.25 -15.32
N ALA A 110 16.83 2.69 -16.47
CA ALA A 110 16.18 3.00 -17.76
C ALA A 110 14.69 2.64 -17.72
N TRP A 111 14.31 1.50 -17.14
CA TRP A 111 12.91 1.13 -16.92
C TRP A 111 12.21 2.13 -15.99
N ARG A 112 12.81 2.48 -14.85
CA ARG A 112 12.28 3.48 -13.91
C ARG A 112 11.96 4.79 -14.63
N ASP A 113 12.87 5.27 -15.46
CA ASP A 113 12.73 6.57 -16.15
C ASP A 113 11.63 6.52 -17.22
N ARG A 114 11.48 5.40 -17.94
CA ARG A 114 10.33 5.18 -18.84
C ARG A 114 9.02 5.16 -18.06
N ARG A 115 9.00 4.49 -16.92
CA ARG A 115 7.79 4.33 -16.11
C ARG A 115 7.35 5.62 -15.44
N LEU A 116 8.28 6.48 -15.02
CA LEU A 116 8.00 7.81 -14.46
C LEU A 116 7.26 8.75 -15.43
N LYS A 117 7.37 8.55 -16.72
CA LYS A 117 6.58 9.30 -17.71
C LYS A 117 5.09 8.93 -17.72
N GLN A 118 4.72 7.80 -17.13
CA GLN A 118 3.36 7.24 -17.16
C GLN A 118 2.66 7.32 -15.81
N VAL A 119 3.41 7.21 -14.71
CA VAL A 119 2.85 7.12 -13.36
C VAL A 119 3.68 7.90 -12.33
N SER A 120 3.10 8.14 -11.16
CA SER A 120 3.76 8.84 -10.05
C SER A 120 4.98 8.07 -9.51
N GLY A 121 5.97 8.78 -8.96
CA GLY A 121 7.13 8.19 -8.31
C GLY A 121 6.77 7.24 -7.17
N ALA A 122 5.66 7.50 -6.46
CA ALA A 122 5.16 6.59 -5.42
C ALA A 122 4.71 5.23 -6.00
N THR A 123 4.11 5.22 -7.20
CA THR A 123 3.73 3.99 -7.90
C THR A 123 4.97 3.23 -8.37
N VAL A 124 5.92 3.94 -8.99
CA VAL A 124 7.20 3.35 -9.44
C VAL A 124 7.95 2.73 -8.26
N ASN A 125 8.02 3.40 -7.11
CA ASN A 125 8.66 2.86 -5.91
C ASN A 125 8.03 1.52 -5.46
N ARG A 126 6.71 1.39 -5.51
CA ARG A 126 6.02 0.15 -5.17
C ARG A 126 6.25 -0.98 -6.19
N GLU A 127 6.42 -0.64 -7.46
CA GLU A 127 6.79 -1.60 -8.50
C GLU A 127 8.24 -2.06 -8.32
N ILE A 128 9.16 -1.14 -8.00
CA ILE A 128 10.55 -1.42 -7.63
C ILE A 128 10.63 -2.36 -6.41
N ASP A 129 9.78 -2.17 -5.39
CA ASP A 129 9.76 -3.04 -4.21
C ASP A 129 9.39 -4.48 -4.58
N VAL A 130 8.43 -4.68 -5.49
CA VAL A 130 8.05 -6.02 -5.97
C VAL A 130 9.18 -6.64 -6.78
N LEU A 131 9.80 -5.88 -7.69
CA LEU A 131 10.96 -6.33 -8.47
C LEU A 131 12.11 -6.79 -7.55
N SER A 132 12.48 -5.95 -6.58
CA SER A 132 13.51 -6.27 -5.60
C SER A 132 13.18 -7.51 -4.76
N ALA A 133 11.91 -7.65 -4.35
CA ALA A 133 11.46 -8.79 -3.57
C ALA A 133 11.57 -10.10 -4.37
N ALA A 134 11.16 -10.11 -5.63
CA ALA A 134 11.25 -11.27 -6.50
C ALA A 134 12.71 -11.70 -6.74
N ILE A 135 13.61 -10.76 -7.03
CA ILE A 135 15.04 -11.03 -7.22
C ILE A 135 15.68 -11.57 -5.93
N ASN A 136 15.39 -10.95 -4.79
CA ASN A 136 15.91 -11.40 -3.51
C ASN A 136 15.40 -12.80 -3.12
N HIS A 137 14.13 -13.10 -3.44
CA HIS A 137 13.56 -14.43 -3.20
C HIS A 137 14.25 -15.48 -4.09
N ALA A 138 14.42 -15.18 -5.38
CA ALA A 138 15.13 -16.07 -6.30
C ALA A 138 16.56 -16.37 -5.82
N ARG A 139 17.24 -15.36 -5.29
CA ARG A 139 18.57 -15.51 -4.72
C ARG A 139 18.61 -16.37 -3.46
N ARG A 140 17.67 -16.16 -2.54
CA ARG A 140 17.71 -16.79 -1.19
C ARG A 140 17.09 -18.16 -1.16
N GLU A 141 15.93 -18.32 -1.81
CA GLU A 141 15.11 -19.51 -1.68
C GLU A 141 15.27 -20.47 -2.86
N TRP A 142 15.54 -19.95 -4.07
CA TRP A 142 15.73 -20.79 -5.26
C TRP A 142 17.20 -21.04 -5.56
N GLY A 143 18.11 -20.49 -4.78
CA GLY A 143 19.55 -20.70 -4.95
C GLY A 143 20.13 -20.15 -6.26
N ILE A 144 19.40 -19.25 -6.94
CA ILE A 144 19.87 -18.63 -8.18
C ILE A 144 20.94 -17.60 -7.84
N HIS A 145 22.15 -17.80 -8.35
CA HIS A 145 23.25 -16.87 -8.08
C HIS A 145 23.11 -15.60 -8.92
N ILE A 146 22.54 -14.56 -8.31
CA ILE A 146 22.36 -13.23 -8.89
C ILE A 146 22.63 -12.16 -7.85
N GLU A 147 23.12 -11.02 -8.30
CA GLU A 147 23.10 -9.81 -7.49
C GLU A 147 21.81 -9.04 -7.73
N ASN A 148 21.25 -8.46 -6.68
CA ASN A 148 20.10 -7.58 -6.82
C ASN A 148 20.59 -6.17 -7.16
N PRO A 149 20.39 -5.68 -8.40
CA PRO A 149 20.83 -4.34 -8.78
C PRO A 149 19.92 -3.21 -8.30
N VAL A 150 18.73 -3.53 -7.80
CA VAL A 150 17.72 -2.57 -7.39
C VAL A 150 18.19 -1.59 -6.29
N PRO A 151 18.93 -2.02 -5.25
CA PRO A 151 19.46 -1.11 -4.23
C PRO A 151 20.41 -0.03 -4.77
N LEU A 152 21.07 -0.28 -5.90
CA LEU A 152 21.99 0.66 -6.56
C LEU A 152 21.23 1.73 -7.39
N VAL A 153 19.93 1.54 -7.61
CA VAL A 153 19.12 2.47 -8.41
C VAL A 153 18.53 3.55 -7.53
N ARG A 154 18.78 4.83 -7.89
CA ARG A 154 18.18 5.97 -7.21
C ARG A 154 16.64 5.88 -7.31
N ARG A 155 15.98 5.87 -6.19
CA ARG A 155 14.52 5.84 -6.13
C ARG A 155 13.92 7.21 -6.42
N PRO A 156 12.75 7.26 -7.10
CA PRO A 156 11.96 8.48 -7.20
C PRO A 156 11.69 9.09 -5.82
N GLU A 157 11.67 10.40 -5.77
CA GLU A 157 11.34 11.12 -4.55
C GLU A 157 9.92 10.76 -4.07
N LYS A 158 9.79 10.61 -2.77
CA LYS A 158 8.47 10.43 -2.16
C LYS A 158 7.73 11.76 -2.20
N ALA A 159 6.50 11.76 -2.69
CA ALA A 159 5.63 12.91 -2.56
C ALA A 159 5.53 13.34 -1.08
N LYS A 160 5.43 14.64 -0.84
CA LYS A 160 5.17 15.15 0.50
C LYS A 160 3.95 14.44 1.09
N ALA A 161 4.03 14.13 2.37
CA ALA A 161 2.91 13.52 3.06
C ALA A 161 1.72 14.48 3.00
N ARG A 162 0.54 13.92 2.69
CA ARG A 162 -0.70 14.67 2.62
C ARG A 162 -1.07 15.20 4.01
N ASP A 163 -1.37 16.49 4.09
CA ASP A 163 -1.71 17.19 5.34
C ASP A 163 -3.06 17.91 5.24
N ARG A 164 -3.99 17.36 4.45
CA ARG A 164 -5.32 17.91 4.26
C ARG A 164 -6.21 17.61 5.46
N ARG A 165 -6.71 18.65 6.12
CA ARG A 165 -7.73 18.61 7.18
C ARG A 165 -9.03 19.21 6.67
N PHE A 166 -10.14 18.82 7.27
CA PHE A 166 -11.41 19.50 7.05
C PHE A 166 -11.49 20.76 7.92
N THR A 167 -12.09 21.82 7.39
CA THR A 167 -12.64 22.86 8.25
C THR A 167 -13.97 22.39 8.82
N ASP A 168 -14.43 23.02 9.90
CA ASP A 168 -15.76 22.69 10.47
C ASP A 168 -16.88 22.98 9.45
N GLU A 169 -16.76 24.04 8.67
CA GLU A 169 -17.67 24.38 7.59
C GLU A 169 -17.68 23.33 6.47
N GLU A 170 -16.51 22.89 6.01
CA GLU A 170 -16.40 21.81 5.02
C GLU A 170 -17.02 20.51 5.53
N MET A 171 -16.81 20.18 6.80
CA MET A 171 -17.40 18.99 7.41
C MET A 171 -18.92 19.11 7.50
N ALA A 172 -19.46 20.26 7.86
CA ALA A 172 -20.89 20.49 7.91
C ALA A 172 -21.55 20.31 6.54
N TYR A 173 -21.01 20.91 5.49
CA TYR A 173 -21.50 20.75 4.11
C TYR A 173 -21.40 19.30 3.62
N LEU A 174 -20.31 18.61 3.94
CA LEU A 174 -20.13 17.20 3.57
C LEU A 174 -21.16 16.32 4.26
N LEU A 175 -21.38 16.47 5.58
CA LEU A 175 -22.35 15.69 6.33
C LEU A 175 -23.79 15.95 5.85
N ALA A 176 -24.14 17.21 5.58
CA ALA A 176 -25.45 17.55 4.99
C ALA A 176 -25.64 16.88 3.62
N ALA A 177 -24.60 16.85 2.78
CA ALA A 177 -24.65 16.18 1.48
C ALA A 177 -24.66 14.64 1.58
N LEU A 178 -24.23 14.05 2.70
CA LEU A 178 -24.29 12.63 2.99
C LEU A 178 -25.62 12.19 3.62
N ALA A 179 -26.43 13.14 4.10
CA ALA A 179 -27.74 12.85 4.65
C ALA A 179 -28.59 12.03 3.67
N GLY A 180 -29.45 11.19 4.23
CA GLY A 180 -30.32 10.32 3.44
C GLY A 180 -31.28 11.08 2.53
N VAL A 181 -31.73 10.40 1.49
CA VAL A 181 -32.75 10.93 0.58
C VAL A 181 -34.11 10.68 1.20
N GLU A 182 -34.88 11.74 1.45
CA GLU A 182 -36.25 11.66 1.90
C GLU A 182 -37.19 11.83 0.70
N ARG A 183 -38.30 11.09 0.71
CA ARG A 183 -39.36 11.27 -0.28
C ARG A 183 -40.21 12.48 0.11
N GLN A 184 -40.27 13.46 -0.76
CA GLN A 184 -41.05 14.67 -0.55
C GLN A 184 -42.56 14.43 -0.83
N THR A 185 -43.40 15.34 -0.38
CA THR A 185 -44.85 15.24 -0.55
C THR A 185 -45.32 15.26 -2.02
N ASP A 186 -44.54 15.83 -2.91
CA ASP A 186 -44.73 15.81 -4.36
C ASP A 186 -44.26 14.50 -5.05
N GLY A 187 -43.76 13.53 -4.26
CA GLY A 187 -43.25 12.27 -4.77
C GLY A 187 -41.81 12.32 -5.25
N ALA A 188 -41.19 13.51 -5.33
CA ALA A 188 -39.76 13.66 -5.63
C ALA A 188 -38.88 13.22 -4.44
N PHE A 189 -37.63 12.93 -4.73
CA PHE A 189 -36.65 12.65 -3.68
C PHE A 189 -35.83 13.91 -3.39
N SER A 190 -35.56 14.15 -2.09
CA SER A 190 -34.66 15.22 -1.67
C SER A 190 -33.23 14.98 -2.20
N LYS A 191 -32.43 16.05 -2.27
CA LYS A 191 -30.99 15.91 -2.60
C LYS A 191 -30.26 15.22 -1.45
N GLY A 192 -29.68 14.04 -1.67
CA GLY A 192 -28.94 13.33 -0.62
C GLY A 192 -28.28 12.04 -1.10
N ALA A 193 -27.77 11.26 -0.16
CA ALA A 193 -27.16 9.97 -0.45
C ALA A 193 -28.22 8.84 -0.40
N ARG A 194 -28.31 8.06 -1.48
CA ARG A 194 -29.22 6.88 -1.49
C ARG A 194 -28.75 5.76 -0.56
N ASN A 195 -27.49 5.74 -0.18
CA ASN A 195 -26.93 4.75 0.73
C ASN A 195 -26.98 5.30 2.16
N PRO A 196 -27.85 4.76 3.03
CA PRO A 196 -28.07 5.29 4.38
C PRO A 196 -26.86 5.08 5.30
N TRP A 197 -25.94 4.19 4.92
CA TRP A 197 -24.75 3.88 5.72
C TRP A 197 -23.64 4.92 5.54
N LEU A 198 -23.69 5.82 4.54
CA LEU A 198 -22.57 6.71 4.21
C LEU A 198 -22.32 7.78 5.28
N GLN A 199 -23.37 8.48 5.72
CA GLN A 199 -23.23 9.52 6.74
C GLN A 199 -22.74 8.94 8.07
N PRO A 200 -23.38 7.92 8.65
CA PRO A 200 -22.89 7.33 9.91
C PRO A 200 -21.48 6.76 9.81
N LEU A 201 -21.09 6.22 8.64
CA LEU A 201 -19.76 5.68 8.41
C LEU A 201 -18.70 6.78 8.41
N VAL A 202 -18.98 7.95 7.80
CA VAL A 202 -18.08 9.11 7.80
C VAL A 202 -17.97 9.69 9.21
N GLU A 203 -19.09 9.84 9.91
CA GLU A 203 -19.11 10.33 11.29
C GLU A 203 -18.33 9.41 12.23
N LEU A 204 -18.55 8.08 12.14
CA LEU A 204 -17.81 7.11 12.95
C LEU A 204 -16.32 7.11 12.61
N ALA A 205 -15.95 7.33 11.33
CA ALA A 205 -14.55 7.46 10.92
C ALA A 205 -13.85 8.65 11.61
N VAL A 206 -14.54 9.79 11.74
CA VAL A 206 -14.02 10.99 12.39
C VAL A 206 -13.94 10.81 13.92
N GLU A 207 -14.87 10.06 14.51
CA GLU A 207 -14.87 9.83 15.96
C GLU A 207 -13.82 8.79 16.42
N THR A 208 -13.51 7.79 15.59
CA THR A 208 -12.71 6.62 16.01
C THR A 208 -11.32 6.58 15.38
N ALA A 209 -11.04 7.39 14.36
CA ALA A 209 -9.85 7.28 13.53
C ALA A 209 -9.62 5.88 12.93
N MET A 210 -10.64 5.03 12.81
CA MET A 210 -10.55 3.73 12.16
C MET A 210 -10.19 3.88 10.69
N ARG A 211 -9.44 2.92 10.17
CA ARG A 211 -9.17 2.85 8.72
C ARG A 211 -10.43 2.42 7.98
N ARG A 212 -10.55 2.85 6.71
CA ARG A 212 -11.69 2.44 5.85
C ARG A 212 -11.95 0.93 5.87
N GLY A 213 -10.89 0.12 5.79
CA GLY A 213 -11.03 -1.34 5.84
C GLY A 213 -11.53 -1.83 7.19
N GLU A 214 -11.07 -1.25 8.29
CA GLU A 214 -11.50 -1.57 9.65
C GLU A 214 -12.99 -1.25 9.86
N LEU A 215 -13.45 -0.10 9.36
CA LEU A 215 -14.87 0.28 9.41
C LEU A 215 -15.75 -0.67 8.61
N LEU A 216 -15.33 -1.01 7.37
CA LEU A 216 -16.09 -1.90 6.50
C LEU A 216 -16.08 -3.37 6.95
N SER A 217 -15.10 -3.77 7.74
CA SER A 217 -15.01 -5.11 8.34
C SER A 217 -15.54 -5.17 9.77
N LEU A 218 -16.01 -4.04 10.33
CA LEU A 218 -16.57 -3.99 11.68
C LEU A 218 -17.87 -4.80 11.72
N ARG A 219 -17.98 -5.66 12.71
CA ARG A 219 -19.14 -6.52 12.94
C ARG A 219 -19.75 -6.23 14.31
N TRP A 220 -21.05 -6.42 14.44
CA TRP A 220 -21.77 -6.17 15.67
C TRP A 220 -21.27 -7.00 16.85
N GLU A 221 -20.85 -8.24 16.59
CA GLU A 221 -20.31 -9.16 17.60
C GLU A 221 -19.04 -8.61 18.29
N TYR A 222 -18.38 -7.62 17.65
CA TYR A 222 -17.18 -6.97 18.17
C TYR A 222 -17.45 -5.59 18.78
N VAL A 223 -18.70 -5.14 18.83
CA VAL A 223 -19.09 -3.85 19.39
C VAL A 223 -19.72 -4.05 20.76
N ASN A 224 -19.16 -3.43 21.79
CA ASN A 224 -19.74 -3.39 23.13
C ASN A 224 -20.12 -1.95 23.49
N LEU A 225 -21.39 -1.62 23.33
CA LEU A 225 -21.89 -0.26 23.58
C LEU A 225 -21.87 0.11 25.06
N ALA A 226 -22.12 -0.85 25.97
CA ALA A 226 -22.08 -0.61 27.39
C ALA A 226 -20.67 -0.31 27.91
N ARG A 227 -19.65 -0.99 27.37
CA ARG A 227 -18.24 -0.73 27.70
C ARG A 227 -17.63 0.36 26.78
N GLN A 228 -18.37 0.89 25.82
CA GLN A 228 -17.91 1.88 24.85
C GLN A 228 -16.64 1.44 24.12
N THR A 229 -16.63 0.21 23.60
CA THR A 229 -15.47 -0.35 22.91
C THR A 229 -15.86 -1.11 21.66
N ALA A 230 -14.97 -1.11 20.66
CA ALA A 230 -15.06 -1.96 19.48
C ALA A 230 -13.75 -2.74 19.30
N PHE A 231 -13.85 -4.05 19.14
CA PHE A 231 -12.71 -4.93 18.93
C PHE A 231 -12.45 -5.11 17.44
N LEU A 232 -11.21 -4.95 17.02
CA LEU A 232 -10.73 -5.20 15.66
C LEU A 232 -9.81 -6.42 15.67
N PRO A 233 -10.30 -7.60 15.28
CA PRO A 233 -9.54 -8.86 15.37
C PRO A 233 -8.35 -8.91 14.41
N ASP A 234 -8.47 -8.32 13.22
CA ASP A 234 -7.41 -8.26 12.21
C ASP A 234 -7.30 -6.85 11.64
N THR A 235 -6.14 -6.22 11.84
CA THR A 235 -5.84 -4.94 11.22
C THR A 235 -4.89 -5.12 10.06
N LYS A 236 -4.73 -4.09 9.23
CA LYS A 236 -3.77 -4.08 8.11
C LYS A 236 -2.35 -4.49 8.52
N ASN A 237 -1.99 -4.31 9.78
CA ASN A 237 -0.67 -4.61 10.31
C ASN A 237 -0.60 -5.98 11.02
N GLY A 238 -1.67 -6.76 11.00
CA GLY A 238 -1.73 -8.12 11.56
C GLY A 238 -2.01 -8.21 13.05
N ASP A 239 -2.13 -7.09 13.78
CA ASP A 239 -2.44 -7.11 15.21
C ASP A 239 -3.92 -6.78 15.44
N SER A 240 -4.50 -7.41 16.45
CA SER A 240 -5.81 -7.00 16.98
C SER A 240 -5.67 -5.74 17.82
N ARG A 241 -6.74 -4.96 17.94
CA ARG A 241 -6.80 -3.83 18.87
C ARG A 241 -8.21 -3.53 19.35
N MET A 242 -8.30 -2.95 20.53
CA MET A 242 -9.52 -2.37 21.07
C MET A 242 -9.57 -0.88 20.73
N VAL A 243 -10.70 -0.41 20.21
CA VAL A 243 -10.93 1.01 19.90
C VAL A 243 -11.94 1.54 20.90
N PRO A 244 -11.61 2.57 21.69
CA PRO A 244 -12.58 3.24 22.56
C PRO A 244 -13.57 4.04 21.72
N LEU A 245 -14.83 4.04 22.13
CA LEU A 245 -15.92 4.76 21.47
C LEU A 245 -16.29 6.00 22.29
N SER A 246 -16.30 7.15 21.66
CA SER A 246 -16.86 8.37 22.26
C SER A 246 -18.37 8.23 22.45
N ARG A 247 -18.97 9.05 23.31
CA ARG A 247 -20.44 9.10 23.45
C ARG A 247 -21.14 9.32 22.11
N LYS A 248 -20.55 10.13 21.24
CA LYS A 248 -21.07 10.38 19.89
C LYS A 248 -20.94 9.14 19.00
N ALA A 249 -19.83 8.41 19.08
CA ALA A 249 -19.66 7.14 18.35
C ALA A 249 -20.70 6.09 18.81
N VAL A 250 -20.98 6.01 20.13
CA VAL A 250 -22.03 5.14 20.67
C VAL A 250 -23.40 5.53 20.12
N ALA A 251 -23.76 6.82 20.15
CA ALA A 251 -25.04 7.30 19.61
C ALA A 251 -25.20 7.00 18.11
N ILE A 252 -24.14 7.14 17.31
CA ILE A 252 -24.14 6.78 15.88
C ILE A 252 -24.44 5.27 15.73
N LEU A 253 -23.77 4.41 16.52
CA LEU A 253 -23.96 2.97 16.45
C LEU A 253 -25.38 2.56 16.91
N GLN A 254 -25.92 3.19 17.94
CA GLN A 254 -27.30 2.97 18.37
C GLN A 254 -28.31 3.37 17.28
N GLY A 255 -28.11 4.51 16.62
CA GLY A 255 -28.93 4.91 15.47
C GLY A 255 -28.88 3.91 14.32
N LEU A 256 -27.71 3.28 14.09
CA LEU A 256 -27.56 2.23 13.08
C LEU A 256 -28.30 0.94 13.46
N GLN A 257 -28.38 0.59 14.73
CA GLN A 257 -29.17 -0.55 15.23
C GLN A 257 -30.66 -0.35 14.88
N SER A 258 -31.18 0.81 15.21
CA SER A 258 -32.57 1.16 14.90
C SER A 258 -32.86 1.16 13.40
N LEU A 259 -31.93 1.65 12.58
CA LEU A 259 -32.05 1.68 11.12
C LEU A 259 -32.05 0.27 10.51
N ALA A 260 -31.33 -0.68 11.12
CA ALA A 260 -31.23 -2.05 10.63
C ALA A 260 -32.40 -2.95 11.07
N GLY A 261 -33.29 -2.46 11.94
CA GLY A 261 -34.41 -3.25 12.51
C GLY A 261 -33.94 -4.44 13.35
N ILE A 262 -32.79 -4.32 14.00
CA ILE A 262 -32.16 -5.40 14.76
C ILE A 262 -32.55 -5.22 16.23
N ASP A 263 -33.56 -5.96 16.67
CA ASP A 263 -34.06 -5.78 18.04
C ASP A 263 -33.35 -6.65 19.10
N ASP A 264 -32.79 -7.84 18.75
CA ASP A 264 -32.27 -8.76 19.79
C ASP A 264 -30.98 -9.55 19.44
N VAL A 265 -30.54 -9.66 18.19
CA VAL A 265 -29.33 -10.44 17.84
C VAL A 265 -28.39 -9.59 16.99
N PHE A 266 -27.30 -9.14 17.64
CA PHE A 266 -26.29 -8.29 16.99
C PHE A 266 -25.25 -9.13 16.26
N GLU A 267 -25.58 -9.62 15.07
CA GLU A 267 -24.66 -10.36 14.23
C GLU A 267 -24.52 -9.70 12.85
N GLY A 268 -23.32 -9.84 12.27
CA GLY A 268 -23.07 -9.38 10.91
C GLY A 268 -22.37 -8.01 10.82
N PRO A 269 -22.22 -7.48 9.60
CA PRO A 269 -21.49 -6.24 9.36
C PRO A 269 -22.27 -5.03 9.90
N VAL A 270 -21.57 -4.13 10.61
CA VAL A 270 -22.14 -2.83 11.04
C VAL A 270 -22.50 -1.97 9.83
N PHE A 271 -21.69 -2.04 8.78
CA PHE A 271 -21.91 -1.31 7.53
C PHE A 271 -22.02 -2.29 6.36
N PRO A 272 -23.22 -2.74 5.97
CA PRO A 272 -23.41 -3.64 4.82
C PRO A 272 -23.22 -2.89 3.49
N THR A 273 -22.00 -2.40 3.25
CA THR A 273 -21.59 -1.67 2.05
C THR A 273 -20.20 -2.08 1.59
N THR A 274 -19.82 -1.70 0.37
CA THR A 274 -18.53 -2.03 -0.22
C THR A 274 -17.61 -0.82 -0.30
N ALA A 275 -16.29 -1.06 -0.36
CA ALA A 275 -15.30 -0.01 -0.54
C ALA A 275 -15.52 0.80 -1.83
N MET A 276 -16.08 0.17 -2.87
CA MET A 276 -16.42 0.84 -4.13
C MET A 276 -17.65 1.74 -3.97
N ALA A 277 -18.71 1.24 -3.31
CA ALA A 277 -19.92 2.00 -3.05
C ALA A 277 -19.62 3.21 -2.15
N LEU A 278 -18.84 2.99 -1.09
CA LEU A 278 -18.37 4.07 -0.22
C LEU A 278 -17.62 5.15 -1.02
N ARG A 279 -16.62 4.75 -1.82
CA ARG A 279 -15.82 5.69 -2.62
C ARG A 279 -16.69 6.51 -3.57
N LYS A 280 -17.57 5.84 -4.33
CA LYS A 280 -18.48 6.53 -5.27
C LYS A 280 -19.45 7.44 -4.55
N GLY A 281 -20.04 6.98 -3.45
CA GLY A 281 -20.99 7.76 -2.67
C GLY A 281 -20.35 9.00 -2.03
N PHE A 282 -19.14 8.83 -1.46
CA PHE A 282 -18.35 9.91 -0.87
C PHE A 282 -17.99 10.99 -1.91
N ASN A 283 -17.49 10.60 -3.08
CA ASN A 283 -17.14 11.55 -4.14
C ASN A 283 -18.38 12.33 -4.62
N ARG A 284 -19.52 11.66 -4.82
CA ARG A 284 -20.77 12.35 -5.18
C ARG A 284 -21.26 13.29 -4.09
N ALA A 285 -21.03 12.96 -2.82
CA ALA A 285 -21.37 13.85 -1.72
C ALA A 285 -20.46 15.08 -1.70
N LEU A 286 -19.18 14.95 -1.99
CA LEU A 286 -18.26 16.09 -2.15
C LEU A 286 -18.72 17.02 -3.27
N GLU A 287 -19.09 16.47 -4.43
CA GLU A 287 -19.59 17.25 -5.57
C GLU A 287 -20.87 18.03 -5.19
N ARG A 288 -21.82 17.39 -4.49
CA ARG A 288 -23.05 18.05 -4.00
C ARG A 288 -22.73 19.13 -2.96
N ALA A 289 -21.85 18.84 -2.01
CA ALA A 289 -21.44 19.78 -0.98
C ALA A 289 -20.78 21.04 -1.58
N GLN A 290 -19.89 20.87 -2.55
CA GLN A 290 -19.27 21.98 -3.27
C GLN A 290 -20.28 22.81 -4.05
N GLN A 291 -21.24 22.16 -4.69
CA GLN A 291 -22.28 22.85 -5.44
C GLN A 291 -23.19 23.64 -4.52
N GLN A 292 -23.66 23.05 -3.43
CA GLN A 292 -24.49 23.73 -2.43
C GLN A 292 -23.76 24.93 -1.81
N TYR A 293 -22.51 24.77 -1.43
CA TYR A 293 -21.68 25.86 -0.90
C TYR A 293 -21.58 27.04 -1.88
N LYS A 294 -21.40 26.76 -3.19
CA LYS A 294 -21.36 27.80 -4.21
C LYS A 294 -22.70 28.50 -4.38
N GLU A 295 -23.80 27.76 -4.28
CA GLU A 295 -25.17 28.32 -4.33
C GLU A 295 -25.43 29.21 -3.13
N ASP A 296 -25.12 28.78 -1.93
CA ASP A 296 -25.28 29.52 -0.68
C ASP A 296 -24.42 30.80 -0.66
N CYS A 297 -23.17 30.71 -1.12
CA CYS A 297 -22.32 31.89 -1.28
C CYS A 297 -22.92 32.92 -2.24
N ARG A 298 -23.50 32.49 -3.36
CA ARG A 298 -24.20 33.40 -4.32
C ARG A 298 -25.39 34.04 -3.69
N ALA A 299 -26.21 33.29 -2.96
CA ALA A 299 -27.42 33.79 -2.31
C ALA A 299 -27.12 34.95 -1.32
N ILE A 300 -25.97 34.89 -0.64
CA ILE A 300 -25.54 35.93 0.32
C ILE A 300 -24.51 36.91 -0.26
N GLY A 301 -24.28 36.90 -1.58
CA GLY A 301 -23.37 37.82 -2.24
C GLY A 301 -21.87 37.64 -1.89
N LYS A 302 -21.49 36.50 -1.33
CA LYS A 302 -20.09 36.17 -1.00
C LYS A 302 -19.41 35.44 -2.15
N ARG A 303 -18.09 35.66 -2.30
CA ARG A 303 -17.28 34.84 -3.21
C ARG A 303 -16.94 33.53 -2.52
N PRO A 304 -17.13 32.36 -3.19
CA PRO A 304 -16.71 31.08 -2.64
C PRO A 304 -15.19 31.05 -2.34
N VAL A 305 -14.83 30.43 -1.24
CA VAL A 305 -13.42 30.20 -0.89
C VAL A 305 -12.80 29.25 -1.92
N ARG A 306 -11.65 29.66 -2.45
CA ARG A 306 -10.91 28.81 -3.40
C ARG A 306 -10.43 27.54 -2.69
N GLY A 307 -10.70 26.38 -3.31
CA GLY A 307 -10.24 25.09 -2.77
C GLY A 307 -11.19 24.48 -1.73
N PHE A 308 -12.40 25.02 -1.52
CA PHE A 308 -13.39 24.45 -0.62
C PHE A 308 -13.75 23.02 -1.02
N LEU A 309 -13.48 22.05 -0.13
CA LEU A 309 -13.60 20.61 -0.36
C LEU A 309 -12.79 20.08 -1.56
N ASP A 310 -11.81 20.84 -2.07
CA ASP A 310 -10.93 20.35 -3.14
C ASP A 310 -9.93 19.33 -2.61
N ASP A 311 -9.62 18.34 -3.46
CA ASP A 311 -8.65 17.28 -3.19
C ASP A 311 -8.91 16.56 -1.85
N VAL A 312 -10.16 16.38 -1.46
CA VAL A 312 -10.56 15.64 -0.26
C VAL A 312 -10.80 14.17 -0.58
N HIS A 313 -10.28 13.29 0.26
CA HIS A 313 -10.45 11.85 0.16
C HIS A 313 -11.02 11.28 1.46
N PHE A 314 -11.69 10.15 1.41
CA PHE A 314 -12.21 9.49 2.61
C PHE A 314 -11.14 9.26 3.68
N HIS A 315 -9.88 9.04 3.30
CA HIS A 315 -8.79 8.85 4.27
C HIS A 315 -8.48 10.10 5.10
N ASP A 316 -8.85 11.28 4.62
CA ASP A 316 -8.63 12.54 5.33
C ASP A 316 -9.54 12.65 6.58
N THR A 317 -10.66 11.89 6.64
CA THR A 317 -11.46 11.75 7.87
C THR A 317 -10.63 11.18 9.02
N ARG A 318 -9.69 10.27 8.74
CA ARG A 318 -8.79 9.73 9.75
C ARG A 318 -7.72 10.74 10.15
N HIS A 319 -7.26 11.61 9.24
CA HIS A 319 -6.37 12.72 9.57
C HIS A 319 -7.08 13.71 10.50
N GLU A 320 -8.32 14.03 10.20
CA GLU A 320 -9.16 14.88 11.05
C GLU A 320 -9.40 14.25 12.42
N ALA A 321 -9.77 12.98 12.47
CA ALA A 321 -9.95 12.23 13.71
C ALA A 321 -8.68 12.23 14.57
N ALA A 322 -7.51 11.93 13.97
CA ALA A 322 -6.25 11.90 14.70
C ALA A 322 -5.89 13.28 15.27
N SER A 323 -6.18 14.37 14.54
CA SER A 323 -5.99 15.74 15.04
C SER A 323 -6.92 16.06 16.19
N ARG A 324 -8.23 15.76 16.10
CA ARG A 324 -9.19 15.99 17.19
C ARG A 324 -8.88 15.16 18.42
N LEU A 325 -8.44 13.92 18.24
CA LEU A 325 -8.02 13.05 19.33
C LEU A 325 -6.73 13.55 19.99
N SER A 326 -5.78 14.10 19.23
CA SER A 326 -4.53 14.65 19.80
C SER A 326 -4.75 15.87 20.70
N GLU A 327 -5.85 16.61 20.52
CA GLU A 327 -6.26 17.71 21.38
C GLU A 327 -6.84 17.20 22.72
N LYS A 328 -7.45 15.99 22.72
CA LYS A 328 -8.07 15.37 23.89
C LYS A 328 -7.13 14.44 24.65
N LEU A 329 -6.24 13.77 23.96
CA LEU A 329 -5.29 12.80 24.52
C LEU A 329 -3.94 13.46 24.72
N SER A 330 -3.54 13.62 25.96
CA SER A 330 -2.29 14.32 26.32
C SER A 330 -1.03 13.48 26.09
N ASN A 331 -1.17 12.18 25.77
CA ASN A 331 -0.07 11.25 25.57
C ASN A 331 -0.09 10.66 24.17
N VAL A 332 1.04 10.74 23.48
CA VAL A 332 1.19 10.18 22.13
C VAL A 332 1.01 8.65 22.08
N LEU A 333 1.28 7.95 23.19
CA LEU A 333 1.05 6.50 23.30
C LEU A 333 -0.44 6.17 23.35
N GLU A 334 -1.24 6.97 24.07
CA GLU A 334 -2.70 6.85 24.07
C GLU A 334 -3.26 7.10 22.67
N LEU A 335 -2.80 8.17 22.02
CA LEU A 335 -3.17 8.45 20.64
C LEU A 335 -2.78 7.31 19.69
N SER A 336 -1.60 6.71 19.90
CA SER A 336 -1.13 5.54 19.13
C SER A 336 -2.04 4.33 19.36
N ALA A 337 -2.40 4.05 20.59
CA ALA A 337 -3.29 2.93 20.93
C ALA A 337 -4.67 3.08 20.28
N VAL A 338 -5.28 4.26 20.36
CA VAL A 338 -6.60 4.55 19.76
C VAL A 338 -6.53 4.47 18.24
N THR A 339 -5.57 5.15 17.61
CA THR A 339 -5.47 5.24 16.15
C THR A 339 -4.83 4.01 15.51
N GLY A 340 -4.12 3.17 16.27
CA GLY A 340 -3.39 2.00 15.78
C GLY A 340 -2.21 2.35 14.87
N HIS A 341 -1.46 3.41 15.18
CA HIS A 341 -0.20 3.72 14.54
C HIS A 341 0.94 3.02 15.27
N LYS A 342 1.65 2.10 14.60
CA LYS A 342 2.84 1.44 15.17
C LYS A 342 4.08 2.36 15.18
N ASP A 343 4.19 3.24 14.20
CA ASP A 343 5.30 4.19 14.10
C ASP A 343 4.86 5.56 14.65
N LEU A 344 5.37 5.91 15.82
CA LEU A 344 5.07 7.19 16.48
C LEU A 344 5.49 8.41 15.65
N ARG A 345 6.44 8.25 14.73
CA ARG A 345 6.83 9.32 13.79
C ARG A 345 5.66 9.76 12.91
N MET A 346 4.73 8.83 12.64
CA MET A 346 3.50 9.15 11.90
C MET A 346 2.55 10.05 12.69
N LEU A 347 2.63 10.04 14.03
CA LEU A 347 1.80 10.85 14.91
C LEU A 347 2.38 12.22 15.23
N LYS A 348 3.68 12.44 15.01
CA LYS A 348 4.32 13.75 15.23
C LYS A 348 3.58 14.91 14.56
N ARG A 349 2.97 14.66 13.38
CA ARG A 349 2.20 15.69 12.66
C ARG A 349 0.91 16.12 13.35
N TYR A 350 0.40 15.36 14.31
CA TYR A 350 -0.84 15.64 15.03
C TYR A 350 -0.58 16.08 16.47
N TYR A 351 0.58 15.78 17.01
CA TYR A 351 0.91 16.01 18.41
C TYR A 351 1.89 17.17 18.51
N HIS A 352 1.34 18.36 18.77
CA HIS A 352 2.08 19.61 18.97
C HIS A 352 1.75 20.19 20.33
N PRO A 353 2.28 19.65 21.44
CA PRO A 353 2.03 20.19 22.78
C PRO A 353 2.59 21.61 22.88
N ARG A 354 1.80 22.52 23.43
CA ARG A 354 2.27 23.89 23.67
C ARG A 354 3.28 23.89 24.82
N ALA A 355 4.30 24.73 24.70
CA ALA A 355 5.33 24.85 25.76
C ALA A 355 4.73 25.23 27.11
N GLU A 356 3.70 26.09 27.12
CA GLU A 356 2.98 26.49 28.33
C GLU A 356 2.25 25.33 29.00
N ASP A 357 1.65 24.40 28.20
CA ASP A 357 0.97 23.22 28.73
C ASP A 357 1.97 22.18 29.27
N LEU A 358 3.16 22.13 28.67
CA LEU A 358 4.25 21.31 29.21
C LEU A 358 4.82 21.93 30.49
N ALA A 359 5.00 23.25 30.54
CA ALA A 359 5.48 23.95 31.72
C ALA A 359 4.57 23.70 32.93
N LYS A 360 3.25 23.77 32.76
CA LYS A 360 2.27 23.43 33.81
C LYS A 360 2.37 22.01 34.36
N LYS A 361 2.89 21.07 33.56
CA LYS A 361 3.10 19.68 33.96
C LYS A 361 4.45 19.45 34.66
N LEU A 362 5.36 20.39 34.51
CA LEU A 362 6.69 20.32 35.16
C LEU A 362 6.70 20.94 36.57
N GLY A 363 5.66 21.63 36.97
CA GLY A 363 5.50 22.27 38.28
C GLY A 363 5.65 23.78 38.26
#